data_07229de927e3b5e93ec3cae5b58abb0e
#
_entry.id   07229de927e3b5e93ec3cae5b58abb0e
#
_cell.length_a   1.000
_cell.length_b   1.000
_cell.length_c   1.000
_cell.angle_alpha   90.00
_cell.angle_beta   90.00
_cell.angle_gamma   90.00
#
_symmetry.space_group_name_H-M   'P 1'
#
loop_
_entity.id
_entity.type
_entity.pdbx_description
1 polymer ?
#
loop_
_entity_poly.entity_id
_entity_poly.type
_entity_poly.pdbx_seq_one_letter_code
_entity_poly.pdbx_strand_id
1 'polypeptide(L)'
;MNSITELLNLEDENLIISDISIEGTSKTITLETLPVPHYCPACGFRMHSKGIKTRKIKHPILQDNYELILVLKQRRWLCTNTSCRYNIGESFKFANKRRRTTNATDLLIVFAHRNLMETSASIANRFHVSDTYVHEVFSRYVKMNRLALTDDICVDEVFVDLDEYCKYALVIQDFHTGEPIDLLRSRRKNVTEPYFLSIPREE
;
A
#
# COMPACT_ATOMS: atom_id res chain seq x y z
N MET A 1 23.96 -8.77 9.29
CA MET A 1 23.11 -7.85 8.49
C MET A 1 24.00 -6.79 7.86
N ASN A 2 23.74 -6.30 6.68
CA ASN A 2 24.54 -5.25 6.06
C ASN A 2 24.02 -3.89 6.54
N SER A 3 24.89 -2.96 6.95
CA SER A 3 24.52 -1.63 7.47
C SER A 3 23.59 -0.85 6.52
N ILE A 4 23.66 -1.08 5.21
CA ILE A 4 22.79 -0.41 4.23
C ILE A 4 21.37 -1.01 4.28
N THR A 5 21.21 -2.32 4.47
CA THR A 5 19.89 -2.94 4.59
C THR A 5 19.19 -2.53 5.89
N GLU A 6 19.95 -2.30 6.95
CA GLU A 6 19.46 -1.71 8.19
C GLU A 6 19.04 -0.25 8.00
N LEU A 7 19.89 0.55 7.35
CA LEU A 7 19.58 1.96 7.05
C LEU A 7 18.29 2.11 6.21
N LEU A 8 18.07 1.18 5.29
CA LEU A 8 16.87 1.16 4.44
C LEU A 8 15.68 0.46 5.12
N ASN A 9 15.82 0.03 6.37
CA ASN A 9 14.77 -0.67 7.11
C ASN A 9 14.19 -1.88 6.34
N LEU A 10 15.07 -2.64 5.69
CA LEU A 10 14.73 -3.87 4.96
C LEU A 10 14.89 -5.05 5.93
N GLU A 11 13.81 -5.49 6.52
CA GLU A 11 13.75 -6.52 7.56
C GLU A 11 13.93 -7.94 6.99
N ASP A 12 15.01 -8.19 6.25
CA ASP A 12 15.31 -9.50 5.67
C ASP A 12 16.78 -9.85 5.91
N GLU A 13 17.03 -10.82 6.78
CA GLU A 13 18.38 -11.19 7.25
C GLU A 13 19.27 -11.78 6.15
N ASN A 14 18.66 -12.34 5.12
CA ASN A 14 19.37 -13.03 4.02
C ASN A 14 19.60 -12.15 2.79
N LEU A 15 19.38 -10.83 2.90
CA LEU A 15 19.60 -9.91 1.78
C LEU A 15 21.06 -9.58 1.61
N ILE A 16 21.52 -9.65 0.35
CA ILE A 16 22.80 -9.12 -0.09
C ILE A 16 22.57 -8.02 -1.12
N ILE A 17 23.38 -6.98 -1.02
CA ILE A 17 23.49 -5.95 -2.06
C ILE A 17 24.50 -6.45 -3.07
N SER A 18 24.06 -6.70 -4.30
CA SER A 18 24.93 -7.15 -5.37
C SER A 18 25.45 -6.01 -6.25
N ASP A 19 24.74 -4.88 -6.29
CA ASP A 19 25.14 -3.71 -7.07
C ASP A 19 24.46 -2.44 -6.57
N ILE A 20 25.14 -1.29 -6.74
CA ILE A 20 24.62 0.05 -6.47
C ILE A 20 25.02 0.95 -7.65
N SER A 21 24.03 1.55 -8.30
CA SER A 21 24.24 2.52 -9.36
C SER A 21 23.51 3.83 -9.09
N ILE A 22 24.12 4.94 -9.54
CA ILE A 22 23.55 6.29 -9.42
C ILE A 22 23.60 6.93 -10.81
N GLU A 23 22.43 7.25 -11.34
CA GLU A 23 22.27 7.88 -12.64
C GLU A 23 21.40 9.14 -12.49
N GLY A 24 22.03 10.31 -12.53
CA GLY A 24 21.32 11.58 -12.29
C GLY A 24 20.64 11.59 -10.92
N THR A 25 19.32 11.71 -10.92
CA THR A 25 18.49 11.71 -9.70
C THR A 25 17.98 10.31 -9.32
N SER A 26 18.28 9.28 -10.10
CA SER A 26 17.86 7.90 -9.82
C SER A 26 18.98 7.12 -9.15
N LYS A 27 18.68 6.55 -7.99
CA LYS A 27 19.55 5.63 -7.25
C LYS A 27 18.98 4.22 -7.34
N THR A 28 19.78 3.27 -7.78
CA THR A 28 19.35 1.88 -7.93
C THR A 28 20.21 0.98 -7.06
N ILE A 29 19.54 0.14 -6.24
CA ILE A 29 20.21 -0.88 -5.42
C ILE A 29 19.68 -2.24 -5.85
N THR A 30 20.60 -3.11 -6.31
CA THR A 30 20.27 -4.49 -6.67
C THR A 30 20.40 -5.40 -5.45
N LEU A 31 19.31 -6.06 -5.11
CA LEU A 31 19.20 -6.95 -3.96
C LEU A 31 18.98 -8.38 -4.42
N GLU A 32 19.65 -9.31 -3.78
CA GLU A 32 19.45 -10.74 -3.95
C GLU A 32 19.50 -11.45 -2.59
N THR A 33 18.94 -12.63 -2.51
CA THR A 33 18.99 -13.46 -1.31
C THR A 33 20.16 -14.41 -1.35
N LEU A 34 20.78 -14.68 -0.20
CA LEU A 34 21.70 -15.78 -0.04
C LEU A 34 21.01 -17.10 -0.45
N PRO A 35 21.71 -17.98 -1.21
CA PRO A 35 21.15 -19.26 -1.60
C PRO A 35 21.06 -20.18 -0.37
N VAL A 36 19.87 -20.32 0.19
CA VAL A 36 19.59 -21.26 1.28
C VAL A 36 18.91 -22.49 0.69
N PRO A 37 19.25 -23.73 1.15
CA PRO A 37 18.54 -24.93 0.73
C PRO A 37 17.04 -24.81 1.00
N HIS A 38 16.23 -25.04 -0.02
CA HIS A 38 14.76 -25.01 0.09
C HIS A 38 14.19 -26.41 0.02
N TYR A 39 13.21 -26.68 0.86
CA TYR A 39 12.44 -27.91 0.85
C TYR A 39 11.00 -27.65 0.46
N CYS A 40 10.42 -28.56 -0.28
CA CYS A 40 9.05 -28.45 -0.79
C CYS A 40 8.04 -28.51 0.36
N PRO A 41 7.18 -27.50 0.53
CA PRO A 41 6.19 -27.52 1.60
C PRO A 41 5.09 -28.57 1.39
N ALA A 42 4.94 -29.10 0.17
CA ALA A 42 3.93 -30.11 -0.15
C ALA A 42 4.40 -31.55 0.06
N CYS A 43 5.69 -31.85 -0.13
CA CYS A 43 6.18 -33.22 -0.08
C CYS A 43 7.55 -33.41 0.62
N GLY A 44 8.14 -32.35 1.16
CA GLY A 44 9.41 -32.39 1.89
C GLY A 44 10.67 -32.59 1.04
N PHE A 45 10.57 -32.87 -0.25
CA PHE A 45 11.73 -33.06 -1.12
C PHE A 45 12.51 -31.76 -1.31
N ARG A 46 13.83 -31.90 -1.52
CA ARG A 46 14.69 -30.74 -1.84
C ARG A 46 14.22 -30.04 -3.10
N MET A 47 14.32 -28.73 -3.13
CA MET A 47 14.01 -27.93 -4.32
C MET A 47 15.29 -27.47 -5.01
N HIS A 48 15.24 -27.28 -6.32
CA HIS A 48 16.33 -26.69 -7.10
C HIS A 48 15.89 -25.33 -7.69
N SER A 49 16.87 -24.47 -7.96
CA SER A 49 16.60 -23.17 -8.59
C SER A 49 16.18 -23.37 -10.05
N LYS A 50 15.00 -22.83 -10.41
CA LYS A 50 14.46 -22.82 -11.78
C LYS A 50 14.85 -21.56 -12.55
N GLY A 51 15.55 -20.62 -11.93
CA GLY A 51 15.95 -19.35 -12.50
C GLY A 51 15.59 -18.14 -11.64
N ILE A 52 16.02 -16.98 -12.09
CA ILE A 52 15.86 -15.70 -11.38
C ILE A 52 14.88 -14.83 -12.16
N LYS A 53 13.96 -14.18 -11.44
CA LYS A 53 13.08 -13.14 -11.95
C LYS A 53 13.49 -11.81 -11.35
N THR A 54 13.69 -10.80 -12.18
CA THR A 54 13.99 -9.45 -11.73
C THR A 54 12.69 -8.64 -11.56
N ARG A 55 12.61 -7.86 -10.48
CA ARG A 55 11.49 -6.97 -10.18
C ARG A 55 12.02 -5.64 -9.67
N LYS A 56 11.57 -4.54 -10.26
CA LYS A 56 11.87 -3.18 -9.80
C LYS A 56 10.76 -2.70 -8.86
N ILE A 57 11.13 -2.17 -7.71
CA ILE A 57 10.21 -1.58 -6.74
C ILE A 57 10.75 -0.25 -6.25
N LYS A 58 9.87 0.68 -5.96
CA LYS A 58 10.21 1.99 -5.40
C LYS A 58 10.29 1.91 -3.89
N HIS A 59 11.29 2.57 -3.33
CA HIS A 59 11.50 2.67 -1.89
C HIS A 59 11.61 4.15 -1.51
N PRO A 60 11.10 4.57 -0.35
CA PRO A 60 11.22 5.96 0.06
C PRO A 60 12.69 6.34 0.27
N ILE A 61 13.01 7.56 -0.06
CA ILE A 61 14.33 8.15 0.17
C ILE A 61 14.17 9.40 1.04
N LEU A 62 15.13 9.63 1.92
CA LEU A 62 15.13 10.78 2.83
C LEU A 62 15.54 12.10 2.17
N GLN A 63 16.03 12.05 0.94
CA GLN A 63 16.54 13.20 0.22
C GLN A 63 15.59 13.59 -0.92
N ASP A 64 15.12 14.82 -0.90
CA ASP A 64 14.27 15.38 -1.96
C ASP A 64 14.94 15.31 -3.35
N ASN A 65 14.12 15.20 -4.38
CA ASN A 65 14.52 15.09 -5.79
C ASN A 65 15.25 13.80 -6.19
N TYR A 66 15.35 12.80 -5.33
CA TYR A 66 15.92 11.51 -5.71
C TYR A 66 14.85 10.42 -5.70
N GLU A 67 14.92 9.54 -6.69
CA GLU A 67 14.16 8.30 -6.72
C GLU A 67 15.07 7.13 -6.30
N LEU A 68 14.61 6.30 -5.35
CA LEU A 68 15.30 5.07 -4.98
C LEU A 68 14.54 3.86 -5.52
N ILE A 69 15.21 3.11 -6.39
CA ILE A 69 14.71 1.89 -7.00
C ILE A 69 15.45 0.69 -6.42
N LEU A 70 14.72 -0.24 -5.84
CA LEU A 70 15.25 -1.54 -5.45
C LEU A 70 14.99 -2.54 -6.58
N VAL A 71 16.06 -3.14 -7.10
CA VAL A 71 16.01 -4.20 -8.11
C VAL A 71 16.13 -5.54 -7.39
N LEU A 72 15.03 -6.26 -7.25
CA LEU A 72 14.99 -7.54 -6.54
C LEU A 72 15.26 -8.68 -7.52
N LYS A 73 16.32 -9.43 -7.30
CA LYS A 73 16.59 -10.71 -7.99
C LYS A 73 15.94 -11.84 -7.21
N GLN A 74 14.75 -12.25 -7.61
CA GLN A 74 13.94 -13.27 -6.96
C GLN A 74 14.20 -14.63 -7.59
N ARG A 75 14.68 -15.61 -6.82
CA ARG A 75 14.79 -17.01 -7.28
C ARG A 75 13.44 -17.67 -7.31
N ARG A 76 13.29 -18.56 -8.27
CA ARG A 76 12.17 -19.50 -8.35
C ARG A 76 12.69 -20.89 -8.05
N TRP A 77 11.97 -21.59 -7.22
CA TRP A 77 12.33 -22.93 -6.75
C TRP A 77 11.33 -23.93 -7.30
N LEU A 78 11.83 -25.06 -7.77
CA LEU A 78 11.04 -26.18 -8.28
C LEU A 78 11.35 -27.43 -7.47
N CYS A 79 10.33 -28.18 -7.07
CA CYS A 79 10.46 -29.44 -6.38
C CYS A 79 11.15 -30.47 -7.30
N THR A 80 12.11 -31.24 -6.76
CA THR A 80 12.81 -32.29 -7.48
C THR A 80 11.95 -33.55 -7.66
N ASN A 81 10.91 -33.71 -6.86
CA ASN A 81 9.94 -34.80 -7.02
C ASN A 81 9.08 -34.58 -8.27
N THR A 82 9.25 -35.44 -9.27
CA THR A 82 8.56 -35.37 -10.55
C THR A 82 7.04 -35.50 -10.46
N SER A 83 6.55 -36.19 -9.43
CA SER A 83 5.11 -36.34 -9.18
C SER A 83 4.50 -35.10 -8.49
N CYS A 84 5.29 -34.31 -7.77
CA CYS A 84 4.81 -33.14 -7.04
C CYS A 84 4.86 -31.87 -7.88
N ARG A 85 5.98 -31.58 -8.55
CA ARG A 85 6.24 -30.40 -9.40
C ARG A 85 5.89 -29.05 -8.75
N TYR A 86 5.82 -28.97 -7.41
CA TYR A 86 5.51 -27.73 -6.70
C TYR A 86 6.54 -26.64 -7.04
N ASN A 87 6.05 -25.42 -7.27
CA ASN A 87 6.87 -24.29 -7.69
C ASN A 87 6.58 -23.09 -6.78
N ILE A 88 7.62 -22.46 -6.24
CA ILE A 88 7.51 -21.29 -5.37
C ILE A 88 8.58 -20.26 -5.74
N GLY A 89 8.23 -18.98 -5.68
CA GLY A 89 9.18 -17.88 -5.79
C GLY A 89 9.52 -17.31 -4.42
N GLU A 90 10.72 -16.82 -4.26
CA GLU A 90 11.12 -16.08 -3.06
C GLU A 90 10.17 -14.89 -2.83
N SER A 91 9.95 -14.58 -1.57
CA SER A 91 9.16 -13.43 -1.13
C SER A 91 9.98 -12.61 -0.15
N PHE A 92 9.79 -11.31 -0.15
CA PHE A 92 10.45 -10.37 0.76
C PHE A 92 9.44 -9.82 1.74
N LYS A 93 9.81 -9.67 3.00
CA LYS A 93 8.93 -9.13 4.06
C LYS A 93 8.57 -7.67 3.80
N PHE A 94 9.50 -6.89 3.28
CA PHE A 94 9.36 -5.46 3.01
C PHE A 94 8.58 -5.12 1.72
N ALA A 95 8.24 -6.12 0.90
CA ALA A 95 7.58 -5.89 -0.39
C ALA A 95 6.56 -6.97 -0.73
N ASN A 96 5.30 -6.61 -0.75
CA ASN A 96 4.21 -7.50 -1.13
C ASN A 96 4.34 -8.00 -2.57
N LYS A 97 3.85 -9.23 -2.82
CA LYS A 97 3.82 -9.81 -4.17
C LYS A 97 3.06 -8.89 -5.13
N ARG A 98 3.59 -8.72 -6.33
CA ARG A 98 3.01 -7.91 -7.43
C ARG A 98 2.95 -6.40 -7.17
N ARG A 99 3.45 -5.87 -6.06
CA ARG A 99 3.51 -4.42 -5.82
C ARG A 99 4.76 -3.82 -6.45
N ARG A 100 4.67 -2.53 -6.81
CA ARG A 100 5.79 -1.75 -7.37
C ARG A 100 6.44 -0.82 -6.35
N THR A 101 6.02 -0.91 -5.10
CA THR A 101 6.53 -0.15 -3.96
C THR A 101 6.84 -1.09 -2.82
N THR A 102 7.64 -0.62 -1.86
CA THR A 102 7.82 -1.29 -0.57
C THR A 102 6.65 -0.95 0.36
N ASN A 103 6.47 -1.76 1.42
CA ASN A 103 5.46 -1.48 2.44
C ASN A 103 5.71 -0.14 3.14
N ALA A 104 6.98 0.26 3.31
CA ALA A 104 7.36 1.55 3.87
C ALA A 104 6.87 2.72 3.01
N THR A 105 6.98 2.61 1.67
CA THR A 105 6.45 3.62 0.75
C THR A 105 4.94 3.76 0.90
N ASP A 106 4.22 2.64 0.92
CA ASP A 106 2.77 2.64 1.08
C ASP A 106 2.34 3.32 2.40
N LEU A 107 3.01 3.01 3.50
CA LEU A 107 2.73 3.65 4.80
C LEU A 107 3.02 5.14 4.80
N LEU A 108 4.14 5.57 4.21
CA LEU A 108 4.47 6.99 4.13
C LEU A 108 3.50 7.77 3.24
N ILE A 109 2.97 7.17 2.18
CA ILE A 109 1.88 7.75 1.39
C ILE A 109 0.65 7.99 2.26
N VAL A 110 0.25 7.01 3.09
CA VAL A 110 -0.88 7.18 4.03
C VAL A 110 -0.61 8.29 5.03
N PHE A 111 0.59 8.32 5.61
CA PHE A 111 0.97 9.37 6.56
C PHE A 111 1.01 10.78 5.93
N ALA A 112 1.36 10.87 4.65
CA ALA A 112 1.36 12.15 3.94
C ALA A 112 -0.03 12.80 3.88
N HIS A 113 -1.09 12.00 3.79
CA HIS A 113 -2.46 12.50 3.83
C HIS A 113 -2.88 13.18 5.14
N ARG A 114 -2.10 13.06 6.21
CA ARG A 114 -2.32 13.83 7.46
C ARG A 114 -2.06 15.32 7.28
N ASN A 115 -1.24 15.68 6.31
CA ASN A 115 -1.02 17.08 5.96
C ASN A 115 -2.12 17.56 5.03
N LEU A 116 -3.08 18.31 5.56
CA LEU A 116 -4.23 18.84 4.82
C LEU A 116 -3.83 19.80 3.67
N MET A 117 -2.58 20.27 3.65
CA MET A 117 -2.06 21.14 2.59
C MET A 117 -1.50 20.35 1.39
N GLU A 118 -1.32 19.03 1.53
CA GLU A 118 -0.82 18.19 0.45
C GLU A 118 -1.96 17.61 -0.39
N THR A 119 -1.82 17.72 -1.70
CA THR A 119 -2.74 17.08 -2.65
C THR A 119 -2.23 15.69 -3.03
N SER A 120 -3.11 14.81 -3.51
CA SER A 120 -2.70 13.50 -4.03
C SER A 120 -1.64 13.60 -5.13
N ALA A 121 -1.71 14.62 -5.98
CA ALA A 121 -0.70 14.89 -7.01
C ALA A 121 0.66 15.27 -6.40
N SER A 122 0.68 16.08 -5.34
CA SER A 122 1.92 16.41 -4.61
C SER A 122 2.55 15.15 -3.99
N ILE A 123 1.73 14.32 -3.34
CA ILE A 123 2.17 13.05 -2.76
C ILE A 123 2.72 12.11 -3.85
N ALA A 124 2.01 11.99 -4.98
CA ALA A 124 2.41 11.18 -6.12
C ALA A 124 3.79 11.60 -6.66
N ASN A 125 4.01 12.89 -6.83
CA ASN A 125 5.29 13.44 -7.28
C ASN A 125 6.41 13.14 -6.28
N ARG A 126 6.18 13.34 -4.98
CA ARG A 126 7.18 13.10 -3.93
C ARG A 126 7.62 11.63 -3.85
N PHE A 127 6.71 10.69 -4.04
CA PHE A 127 7.02 9.25 -4.00
C PHE A 127 7.26 8.63 -5.39
N HIS A 128 7.27 9.45 -6.45
CA HIS A 128 7.45 9.00 -7.84
C HIS A 128 6.47 7.89 -8.26
N VAL A 129 5.22 8.00 -7.83
CA VAL A 129 4.13 7.08 -8.17
C VAL A 129 3.04 7.81 -8.94
N SER A 130 2.03 7.11 -9.44
CA SER A 130 0.87 7.75 -10.05
C SER A 130 -0.15 8.20 -8.99
N ASP A 131 -0.92 9.23 -9.31
CA ASP A 131 -2.06 9.69 -8.52
C ASP A 131 -3.04 8.55 -8.18
N THR A 132 -3.40 7.78 -9.19
CA THR A 132 -4.24 6.58 -9.02
C THR A 132 -3.67 5.63 -7.97
N TYR A 133 -2.32 5.45 -7.94
CA TYR A 133 -1.68 4.60 -6.96
C TYR A 133 -1.81 5.16 -5.54
N VAL A 134 -1.68 6.48 -5.37
CA VAL A 134 -1.88 7.16 -4.08
C VAL A 134 -3.29 6.88 -3.54
N HIS A 135 -4.31 7.04 -4.38
CA HIS A 135 -5.70 6.73 -4.02
C HIS A 135 -5.91 5.24 -3.70
N GLU A 136 -5.31 4.33 -4.47
CA GLU A 136 -5.38 2.89 -4.18
C GLU A 136 -4.75 2.55 -2.82
N VAL A 137 -3.60 3.15 -2.50
CA VAL A 137 -2.92 2.94 -1.22
C VAL A 137 -3.80 3.47 -0.09
N PHE A 138 -4.29 4.71 -0.20
CA PHE A 138 -5.17 5.30 0.79
C PHE A 138 -6.39 4.41 1.06
N SER A 139 -7.14 4.05 0.03
CA SER A 139 -8.34 3.20 0.16
C SER A 139 -8.08 1.81 0.74
N ARG A 140 -6.85 1.31 0.62
CA ARG A 140 -6.45 0.01 1.16
C ARG A 140 -6.21 0.05 2.66
N TYR A 141 -5.58 1.10 3.16
CA TYR A 141 -5.14 1.21 4.54
C TYR A 141 -6.10 2.02 5.40
N VAL A 142 -6.79 2.99 4.82
CA VAL A 142 -7.73 3.84 5.52
C VAL A 142 -9.14 3.29 5.32
N LYS A 143 -9.70 2.76 6.39
CA LYS A 143 -11.09 2.34 6.45
C LYS A 143 -11.77 3.22 7.49
N MET A 144 -12.72 4.00 7.04
CA MET A 144 -13.59 4.76 7.93
C MET A 144 -14.79 3.88 8.26
N ASN A 145 -14.95 3.56 9.53
CA ASN A 145 -16.19 2.96 10.02
C ASN A 145 -17.10 4.10 10.46
N ARG A 146 -18.41 3.94 10.25
CA ARG A 146 -19.41 4.85 10.83
C ARG A 146 -19.25 4.85 12.35
N LEU A 147 -19.23 6.03 12.93
CA LEU A 147 -19.36 6.20 14.38
C LEU A 147 -20.84 6.08 14.78
N ALA A 148 -21.10 5.81 16.04
CA ALA A 148 -22.44 5.88 16.57
C ALA A 148 -23.01 7.31 16.42
N LEU A 149 -24.30 7.45 16.17
CA LEU A 149 -24.93 8.75 16.15
C LEU A 149 -24.94 9.32 17.58
N THR A 150 -24.73 10.62 17.66
CA THR A 150 -24.89 11.40 18.90
C THR A 150 -26.30 11.95 19.00
N ASP A 151 -26.67 12.45 20.16
CA ASP A 151 -28.03 12.99 20.42
C ASP A 151 -28.37 14.13 19.46
N ASP A 152 -27.38 14.97 19.14
CA ASP A 152 -27.54 16.09 18.22
C ASP A 152 -26.56 15.97 17.04
N ILE A 153 -27.08 15.83 15.84
CA ILE A 153 -26.31 15.73 14.61
C ILE A 153 -26.50 16.95 13.72
N CYS A 154 -25.43 17.35 13.06
CA CYS A 154 -25.46 18.31 11.96
C CYS A 154 -25.28 17.56 10.64
N VAL A 155 -26.07 17.95 9.64
CA VAL A 155 -26.04 17.36 8.31
C VAL A 155 -25.76 18.46 7.31
N ASP A 156 -24.69 18.33 6.53
CA ASP A 156 -24.27 19.32 5.54
C ASP A 156 -23.91 18.66 4.21
N GLU A 157 -23.87 19.45 3.15
CA GLU A 157 -23.56 19.00 1.80
C GLU A 157 -22.21 19.49 1.35
N VAL A 158 -21.36 18.58 0.90
CA VAL A 158 -20.04 18.92 0.35
C VAL A 158 -20.02 18.63 -1.15
N PHE A 159 -19.59 19.61 -1.93
CA PHE A 159 -19.37 19.43 -3.37
C PHE A 159 -18.15 18.54 -3.61
N VAL A 160 -18.33 17.38 -4.25
CA VAL A 160 -17.29 16.37 -4.45
C VAL A 160 -17.07 15.99 -5.92
N ASP A 161 -18.01 16.32 -6.82
CA ASP A 161 -17.97 16.05 -8.27
C ASP A 161 -17.47 14.64 -8.63
N LEU A 162 -18.03 13.61 -7.97
CA LEU A 162 -17.61 12.23 -8.14
C LEU A 162 -17.99 11.66 -9.52
N ASP A 163 -19.18 12.01 -10.02
CA ASP A 163 -19.69 11.62 -11.34
C ASP A 163 -20.84 12.55 -11.79
N GLU A 164 -21.35 12.36 -13.01
CA GLU A 164 -22.46 13.16 -13.54
C GLU A 164 -23.71 13.22 -12.63
N TYR A 165 -23.91 12.19 -11.80
CA TYR A 165 -25.09 12.01 -10.96
C TYR A 165 -24.85 12.35 -9.48
N CYS A 166 -23.59 12.39 -9.04
CA CYS A 166 -23.18 12.54 -7.64
C CYS A 166 -22.21 13.70 -7.46
N LYS A 167 -22.74 14.93 -7.55
CA LYS A 167 -21.95 16.15 -7.33
C LYS A 167 -21.81 16.55 -5.86
N TYR A 168 -22.69 16.07 -5.00
CA TYR A 168 -22.71 16.41 -3.59
C TYR A 168 -22.74 15.13 -2.74
N ALA A 169 -21.81 15.03 -1.81
CA ALA A 169 -21.85 14.08 -0.71
C ALA A 169 -22.57 14.71 0.47
N LEU A 170 -23.16 13.89 1.33
CA LEU A 170 -23.79 14.31 2.57
C LEU A 170 -22.84 13.95 3.73
N VAL A 171 -22.44 14.95 4.50
CA VAL A 171 -21.63 14.77 5.70
C VAL A 171 -22.55 14.77 6.91
N ILE A 172 -22.39 13.80 7.78
CA ILE A 172 -23.06 13.71 9.07
C ILE A 172 -21.98 13.90 10.14
N GLN A 173 -22.17 14.86 11.02
CA GLN A 173 -21.20 15.19 12.06
C GLN A 173 -21.91 15.45 13.40
N ASP A 174 -21.19 15.25 14.48
CA ASP A 174 -21.65 15.65 15.81
C ASP A 174 -21.78 17.16 15.89
N PHE A 175 -22.92 17.63 16.40
CA PHE A 175 -23.21 19.07 16.48
C PHE A 175 -22.28 19.80 17.45
N HIS A 176 -21.91 19.15 18.55
CA HIS A 176 -21.15 19.80 19.63
C HIS A 176 -19.65 19.77 19.40
N THR A 177 -19.14 18.66 18.86
CA THR A 177 -17.69 18.49 18.64
C THR A 177 -17.25 18.85 17.22
N GLY A 178 -18.19 18.82 16.26
CA GLY A 178 -17.87 18.98 14.83
C GLY A 178 -17.15 17.76 14.23
N GLU A 179 -17.02 16.65 14.98
CA GLU A 179 -16.38 15.45 14.46
C GLU A 179 -17.27 14.75 13.42
N PRO A 180 -16.71 14.33 12.28
CA PRO A 180 -17.47 13.61 11.26
C PRO A 180 -17.84 12.21 11.77
N ILE A 181 -19.14 11.89 11.74
CA ILE A 181 -19.69 10.57 12.09
C ILE A 181 -19.68 9.67 10.86
N ASP A 182 -20.18 10.19 9.73
CA ASP A 182 -20.24 9.45 8.47
C ASP A 182 -20.28 10.37 7.25
N LEU A 183 -20.00 9.78 6.08
CA LEU A 183 -20.05 10.44 4.79
C LEU A 183 -20.83 9.59 3.79
N LEU A 184 -22.00 10.08 3.37
CA LEU A 184 -22.79 9.42 2.35
C LEU A 184 -22.42 9.92 0.95
N ARG A 185 -22.35 8.98 0.01
CA ARG A 185 -21.96 9.25 -1.37
C ARG A 185 -22.86 10.28 -2.06
N SER A 186 -24.09 10.43 -1.63
CA SER A 186 -25.06 11.34 -2.25
C SER A 186 -26.09 11.84 -1.23
N ARG A 187 -26.58 13.07 -1.43
CA ARG A 187 -27.69 13.65 -0.67
C ARG A 187 -29.08 13.17 -1.11
N ARG A 188 -29.15 12.35 -2.16
CA ARG A 188 -30.43 11.90 -2.72
C ARG A 188 -31.18 10.97 -1.79
N LYS A 189 -32.51 11.08 -1.77
CA LYS A 189 -33.40 10.30 -0.90
C LYS A 189 -33.17 8.80 -0.99
N ASN A 190 -32.92 8.27 -2.18
CA ASN A 190 -32.62 6.84 -2.38
C ASN A 190 -31.31 6.36 -1.72
N VAL A 191 -30.45 7.25 -1.26
CA VAL A 191 -29.24 6.95 -0.50
C VAL A 191 -29.45 7.25 0.99
N THR A 192 -30.04 8.38 1.30
CA THR A 192 -30.19 8.84 2.69
C THR A 192 -31.26 8.07 3.46
N GLU A 193 -32.39 7.77 2.83
CA GLU A 193 -33.50 7.07 3.49
C GLU A 193 -33.11 5.64 3.94
N PRO A 194 -32.51 4.78 3.09
CA PRO A 194 -32.03 3.47 3.53
C PRO A 194 -30.96 3.57 4.62
N TYR A 195 -30.10 4.59 4.55
CA TYR A 195 -29.07 4.80 5.57
C TYR A 195 -29.71 5.03 6.94
N PHE A 196 -30.59 6.03 7.07
CA PHE A 196 -31.23 6.34 8.35
C PHE A 196 -32.16 5.20 8.85
N LEU A 197 -32.76 4.46 7.92
CA LEU A 197 -33.55 3.29 8.28
C LEU A 197 -32.71 2.10 8.76
N SER A 198 -31.42 2.06 8.41
CA SER A 198 -30.49 1.02 8.84
C SER A 198 -29.91 1.25 10.24
N ILE A 199 -30.12 2.43 10.81
CA ILE A 199 -29.63 2.79 12.14
C ILE A 199 -30.47 2.07 13.20
N PRO A 200 -29.81 1.39 14.16
CA PRO A 200 -30.52 0.78 15.27
C PRO A 200 -31.36 1.82 16.07
N ARG A 201 -32.51 1.42 16.55
CA ARG A 201 -33.40 2.33 17.33
C ARG A 201 -32.85 2.72 18.70
N GLU A 202 -31.74 2.09 19.10
CA GLU A 202 -31.04 2.34 20.37
C GLU A 202 -29.91 3.39 20.21
N GLU A 203 -29.67 3.83 19.01
CA GLU A 203 -28.89 5.01 18.65
C GLU A 203 -29.88 6.16 18.32
#